data_366d33cafacfa74f72a9279e5471cb31
#
_entry.id   366d33cafacfa74f72a9279e5471cb31
#
_cell.length_a   1.000
_cell.length_b   1.000
_cell.length_c   1.000
_cell.angle_alpha   90.00
_cell.angle_beta   90.00
_cell.angle_gamma   90.00
#
_symmetry.space_group_name_H-M   'P 1'
#
loop_
_entity.id
_entity.type
_entity.pdbx_description
1 polymer ?
#
loop_
_entity_poly.entity_id
_entity_poly.type
_entity_poly.pdbx_seq_one_letter_code
_entity_poly.pdbx_strand_id
1 'polypeptide(L)'
;MLYSEEMLQGLLDSEDLKPCDFTRLINATEDDVAFIITDGELLLQDKRILDSGLTATHRLYRGAPIWFAETITKRRKQLNFKELRSVSLNEVEGSRLRRVIDQSGFLAKEICRYSLARVLGKEKDRRNFVFEDHLYSLKGDLQRVYYKNGDVIYDCGESPKAMYFIVDGAVSLKTLRNKTLTQLKASDSFGEYSLLTSTQRSLRAEADTDCQLLKLGSEWVEATLKKEHPLVRLCINQLVTRLSINNQINLISTNDGVFCEVINIED
;
A
#
# COMPACT_ATOMS: atom_id res chain seq x y z
N MET A 1 -9.73 1.25 -10.97
CA MET A 1 -8.79 0.16 -10.59
C MET A 1 -7.40 0.48 -11.13
N LEU A 2 -6.38 0.52 -10.27
CA LEU A 2 -4.98 0.81 -10.69
C LEU A 2 -4.32 -0.32 -11.46
N TYR A 3 -4.85 -1.51 -11.33
CA TYR A 3 -4.35 -2.74 -11.94
C TYR A 3 -5.33 -3.21 -13.01
N SER A 4 -4.81 -3.58 -14.18
CA SER A 4 -5.54 -4.29 -15.21
C SER A 4 -4.64 -5.34 -15.83
N GLU A 5 -5.23 -6.43 -16.35
CA GLU A 5 -4.48 -7.49 -17.01
C GLU A 5 -3.72 -6.96 -18.26
N GLU A 6 -4.33 -6.05 -19.01
CA GLU A 6 -3.70 -5.39 -20.15
C GLU A 6 -2.44 -4.61 -19.74
N MET A 7 -2.50 -3.86 -18.63
CA MET A 7 -1.33 -3.15 -18.10
C MET A 7 -0.24 -4.12 -17.67
N LEU A 8 -0.62 -5.21 -17.00
CA LEU A 8 0.33 -6.23 -16.57
C LEU A 8 0.99 -6.89 -17.77
N GLN A 9 0.21 -7.31 -18.77
CA GLN A 9 0.73 -7.94 -19.97
C GLN A 9 1.71 -7.00 -20.69
N GLY A 10 1.34 -5.74 -20.89
CA GLY A 10 2.23 -4.74 -21.50
C GLY A 10 3.54 -4.52 -20.72
N LEU A 11 3.49 -4.62 -19.39
CA LEU A 11 4.69 -4.55 -18.56
C LEU A 11 5.55 -5.82 -18.72
N LEU A 12 4.94 -7.00 -18.68
CA LEU A 12 5.66 -8.28 -18.77
C LEU A 12 6.31 -8.49 -20.14
N ASP A 13 5.74 -7.92 -21.19
CA ASP A 13 6.28 -7.95 -22.56
C ASP A 13 7.37 -6.90 -22.79
N SER A 14 7.66 -6.04 -21.80
CA SER A 14 8.67 -5.00 -21.93
C SER A 14 10.10 -5.56 -21.85
N GLU A 15 11.01 -5.01 -22.64
CA GLU A 15 12.45 -5.37 -22.63
C GLU A 15 13.15 -5.00 -21.29
N ASP A 16 12.49 -4.26 -20.44
CA ASP A 16 13.01 -3.81 -19.13
C ASP A 16 13.05 -4.93 -18.07
N LEU A 17 12.43 -6.08 -18.34
CA LEU A 17 12.32 -7.19 -17.41
C LEU A 17 13.10 -8.41 -17.92
N LYS A 18 13.72 -9.14 -16.98
CA LYS A 18 14.51 -10.34 -17.30
C LYS A 18 13.77 -11.60 -16.82
N PRO A 19 13.32 -12.48 -17.71
CA PRO A 19 12.70 -13.75 -17.32
C PRO A 19 13.64 -14.60 -16.46
N CYS A 20 13.09 -15.21 -15.40
CA CYS A 20 13.84 -16.09 -14.51
C CYS A 20 12.89 -17.10 -13.81
N ASP A 21 13.47 -17.98 -12.99
CA ASP A 21 12.76 -19.02 -12.25
C ASP A 21 12.84 -18.84 -10.74
N PHE A 22 12.24 -19.78 -9.99
CA PHE A 22 12.25 -19.78 -8.53
C PHE A 22 13.67 -19.90 -7.96
N THR A 23 14.57 -20.61 -8.62
CA THR A 23 15.97 -20.75 -8.17
C THR A 23 16.66 -19.40 -8.12
N ARG A 24 16.42 -18.55 -9.12
CA ARG A 24 16.95 -17.17 -9.15
C ARG A 24 16.38 -16.35 -7.98
N LEU A 25 15.09 -16.46 -7.68
CA LEU A 25 14.47 -15.75 -6.56
C LEU A 25 15.13 -16.09 -5.23
N ILE A 26 15.29 -17.38 -4.90
CA ILE A 26 15.85 -17.79 -3.59
C ILE A 26 17.34 -17.43 -3.43
N ASN A 27 18.07 -17.31 -4.52
CA ASN A 27 19.49 -16.94 -4.51
C ASN A 27 19.73 -15.42 -4.54
N ALA A 28 18.71 -14.60 -4.79
CA ALA A 28 18.83 -13.15 -4.95
C ALA A 28 18.60 -12.35 -3.64
N THR A 29 18.73 -12.97 -2.48
CA THR A 29 18.41 -12.32 -1.18
C THR A 29 19.26 -11.09 -0.87
N GLU A 30 20.50 -11.06 -1.35
CA GLU A 30 21.43 -9.93 -1.17
C GLU A 30 21.53 -9.03 -2.43
N ASP A 31 20.92 -9.42 -3.56
CA ASP A 31 20.98 -8.68 -4.80
C ASP A 31 20.02 -7.47 -4.78
N ASP A 32 20.36 -6.43 -5.53
CA ASP A 32 19.54 -5.21 -5.69
C ASP A 32 18.47 -5.42 -6.77
N VAL A 33 17.60 -6.41 -6.56
CA VAL A 33 16.54 -6.79 -7.50
C VAL A 33 15.21 -7.05 -6.79
N ALA A 34 14.12 -6.90 -7.53
CA ALA A 34 12.77 -7.29 -7.18
C ALA A 34 12.22 -8.24 -8.26
N PHE A 35 11.06 -8.87 -8.03
CA PHE A 35 10.48 -9.81 -8.98
C PHE A 35 8.99 -9.58 -9.17
N ILE A 36 8.46 -10.05 -10.30
CA ILE A 36 7.03 -10.11 -10.61
C ILE A 36 6.71 -11.53 -11.04
N ILE A 37 5.68 -12.14 -10.47
CA ILE A 37 5.22 -13.47 -10.89
C ILE A 37 4.55 -13.34 -12.25
N THR A 38 5.03 -14.12 -13.23
CA THR A 38 4.43 -14.19 -14.58
C THR A 38 3.51 -15.37 -14.74
N ASP A 39 3.79 -16.48 -14.05
CA ASP A 39 2.94 -17.67 -13.96
C ASP A 39 3.28 -18.47 -12.70
N GLY A 40 2.39 -19.38 -12.29
CA GLY A 40 2.59 -20.24 -11.12
C GLY A 40 2.04 -19.65 -9.82
N GLU A 41 2.44 -20.25 -8.70
CA GLU A 41 1.92 -19.90 -7.38
C GLU A 41 3.00 -20.04 -6.30
N LEU A 42 3.16 -19.00 -5.49
CA LEU A 42 4.04 -18.98 -4.31
C LEU A 42 3.26 -18.80 -3.02
N LEU A 43 3.70 -19.43 -1.97
CA LEU A 43 3.28 -19.17 -0.60
C LEU A 43 4.31 -18.28 0.07
N LEU A 44 3.90 -17.07 0.45
CA LEU A 44 4.71 -16.17 1.28
C LEU A 44 4.56 -16.56 2.75
N GLN A 45 5.69 -16.68 3.46
CA GLN A 45 5.77 -16.89 4.91
C GLN A 45 6.48 -15.71 5.55
N ASP A 46 5.78 -14.92 6.36
CA ASP A 46 6.38 -13.81 7.11
C ASP A 46 6.83 -14.30 8.51
N LYS A 47 8.13 -14.35 8.74
CA LYS A 47 8.71 -14.80 10.02
C LYS A 47 8.24 -13.99 11.22
N ARG A 48 7.92 -12.70 11.05
CA ARG A 48 7.46 -11.84 12.14
C ARG A 48 6.14 -12.30 12.76
N ILE A 49 5.38 -13.09 12.01
CA ILE A 49 4.10 -13.63 12.43
C ILE A 49 4.28 -14.99 13.11
N LEU A 50 5.32 -15.74 12.75
CA LEU A 50 5.67 -17.02 13.37
C LEU A 50 6.07 -16.87 14.84
N ASP A 51 6.76 -15.76 15.19
CA ASP A 51 7.20 -15.47 16.57
C ASP A 51 6.01 -15.17 17.52
N SER A 52 4.87 -14.75 16.97
CA SER A 52 3.62 -14.52 17.72
C SER A 52 2.70 -15.75 17.76
N GLY A 53 3.10 -16.88 17.18
CA GLY A 53 2.30 -18.11 17.08
C GLY A 53 1.21 -18.07 16.01
N LEU A 54 1.11 -16.98 15.25
CA LEU A 54 0.19 -16.82 14.13
C LEU A 54 0.95 -17.00 12.81
N THR A 55 0.64 -18.04 12.05
CA THR A 55 1.15 -18.25 10.69
C THR A 55 0.24 -17.51 9.70
N ALA A 56 0.51 -16.25 9.39
CA ALA A 56 -0.09 -15.65 8.22
C ALA A 56 0.69 -16.10 6.99
N THR A 57 0.03 -16.85 6.16
CA THR A 57 0.54 -17.26 4.86
C THR A 57 -0.29 -16.53 3.80
N HIS A 58 0.37 -15.99 2.79
CA HIS A 58 -0.30 -15.37 1.65
C HIS A 58 0.07 -16.13 0.39
N ARG A 59 -0.93 -16.48 -0.40
CA ARG A 59 -0.72 -16.99 -1.74
C ARG A 59 -0.47 -15.83 -2.68
N LEU A 60 0.55 -15.96 -3.49
CA LEU A 60 0.94 -15.00 -4.50
C LEU A 60 0.80 -15.63 -5.88
N TYR A 61 0.10 -14.92 -6.75
CA TYR A 61 -0.24 -15.35 -8.10
C TYR A 61 0.37 -14.42 -9.16
N ARG A 62 0.09 -14.69 -10.41
CA ARG A 62 0.47 -13.86 -11.55
C ARG A 62 0.22 -12.37 -11.27
N GLY A 63 1.22 -11.55 -11.56
CA GLY A 63 1.22 -10.10 -11.34
C GLY A 63 1.62 -9.68 -9.93
N ALA A 64 1.79 -10.62 -8.98
CA ALA A 64 2.22 -10.26 -7.63
C ALA A 64 3.69 -9.81 -7.63
N PRO A 65 3.98 -8.59 -7.10
CA PRO A 65 5.34 -8.11 -6.95
C PRO A 65 5.98 -8.67 -5.66
N ILE A 66 7.25 -9.04 -5.77
CA ILE A 66 8.06 -9.60 -4.69
C ILE A 66 9.23 -8.68 -4.39
N TRP A 67 9.46 -8.34 -3.12
CA TRP A 67 10.57 -7.53 -2.61
C TRP A 67 10.64 -6.08 -3.12
N PHE A 68 9.58 -5.52 -3.66
CA PHE A 68 9.58 -4.13 -4.11
C PHE A 68 9.95 -3.17 -2.98
N ALA A 69 9.31 -3.29 -1.81
CA ALA A 69 9.58 -2.42 -0.67
C ALA A 69 11.04 -2.52 -0.18
N GLU A 70 11.56 -3.75 -0.09
CA GLU A 70 12.92 -4.04 0.35
C GLU A 70 13.95 -3.49 -0.65
N THR A 71 13.70 -3.68 -1.95
CA THR A 71 14.57 -3.22 -3.03
C THR A 71 14.57 -1.69 -3.14
N ILE A 72 13.41 -1.03 -3.04
CA ILE A 72 13.32 0.43 -3.04
C ILE A 72 14.13 1.03 -1.90
N THR A 73 14.05 0.42 -0.71
CA THR A 73 14.69 0.93 0.51
C THR A 73 16.07 0.37 0.76
N LYS A 74 16.59 -0.46 -0.13
CA LYS A 74 17.88 -1.17 0.00
C LYS A 74 18.01 -1.91 1.33
N ARG A 75 16.93 -2.56 1.77
CA ARG A 75 16.90 -3.34 3.00
C ARG A 75 17.08 -4.82 2.70
N ARG A 76 17.58 -5.54 3.71
CA ARG A 76 17.70 -6.99 3.66
C ARG A 76 16.34 -7.64 3.44
N LYS A 77 16.29 -8.60 2.53
CA LYS A 77 15.11 -9.39 2.20
C LYS A 77 14.96 -10.50 3.26
N GLN A 78 13.85 -10.48 3.96
CA GLN A 78 13.61 -11.42 5.07
C GLN A 78 12.42 -12.35 4.84
N LEU A 79 11.73 -12.18 3.68
CA LEU A 79 10.56 -12.97 3.35
C LEU A 79 10.98 -14.34 2.81
N ASN A 80 10.36 -15.40 3.31
CA ASN A 80 10.53 -16.76 2.81
C ASN A 80 9.38 -17.10 1.87
N PHE A 81 9.72 -17.83 0.81
CA PHE A 81 8.74 -18.31 -0.16
C PHE A 81 8.81 -19.83 -0.28
N LYS A 82 7.64 -20.44 -0.48
CA LYS A 82 7.51 -21.84 -0.85
C LYS A 82 6.79 -21.91 -2.19
N GLU A 83 7.37 -22.61 -3.15
CA GLU A 83 6.72 -22.86 -4.43
C GLU A 83 5.59 -23.89 -4.23
N LEU A 84 4.36 -23.50 -4.59
CA LEU A 84 3.20 -24.39 -4.58
C LEU A 84 2.91 -24.97 -5.96
N ARG A 85 3.12 -24.17 -7.00
CA ARG A 85 3.05 -24.57 -8.41
C ARG A 85 4.23 -23.92 -9.12
N SER A 86 4.86 -24.64 -10.06
CA SER A 86 6.04 -24.16 -10.81
C SER A 86 5.89 -22.72 -11.23
N VAL A 87 6.86 -21.88 -10.85
CA VAL A 87 6.79 -20.43 -10.97
C VAL A 87 7.72 -19.92 -12.03
N SER A 88 7.18 -19.09 -12.90
CA SER A 88 7.95 -18.20 -13.79
C SER A 88 7.91 -16.77 -13.25
N LEU A 89 9.02 -16.08 -13.33
CA LEU A 89 9.20 -14.75 -12.76
C LEU A 89 9.85 -13.82 -13.78
N ASN A 90 9.64 -12.52 -13.61
CA ASN A 90 10.44 -11.48 -14.22
C ASN A 90 11.21 -10.71 -13.14
N GLU A 91 12.54 -10.61 -13.32
CA GLU A 91 13.41 -9.81 -12.46
C GLU A 91 13.37 -8.33 -12.88
N VAL A 92 13.31 -7.45 -11.87
CA VAL A 92 13.34 -5.99 -12.01
C VAL A 92 14.57 -5.46 -11.30
N GLU A 93 15.46 -4.75 -11.98
CA GLU A 93 16.60 -4.11 -11.34
C GLU A 93 16.17 -3.03 -10.36
N GLY A 94 16.78 -3.02 -9.16
CA GLY A 94 16.47 -2.06 -8.12
C GLY A 94 16.74 -0.61 -8.52
N SER A 95 17.80 -0.38 -9.30
CA SER A 95 18.09 0.93 -9.90
C SER A 95 16.95 1.42 -10.80
N ARG A 96 16.39 0.53 -11.61
CA ARG A 96 15.25 0.82 -12.50
C ARG A 96 14.01 1.14 -11.69
N LEU A 97 13.68 0.31 -10.69
CA LEU A 97 12.51 0.49 -9.83
C LEU A 97 12.55 1.84 -9.11
N ARG A 98 13.70 2.21 -8.52
CA ARG A 98 13.87 3.51 -7.87
C ARG A 98 13.75 4.67 -8.85
N ARG A 99 14.36 4.55 -10.04
CA ARG A 99 14.30 5.60 -11.08
C ARG A 99 12.87 5.89 -11.50
N VAL A 100 12.04 4.88 -11.79
CA VAL A 100 10.65 5.11 -12.20
C VAL A 100 9.81 5.74 -11.07
N ILE A 101 10.10 5.41 -9.81
CA ILE A 101 9.46 6.05 -8.65
C ILE A 101 9.92 7.51 -8.53
N ASP A 102 11.22 7.79 -8.70
CA ASP A 102 11.75 9.15 -8.64
C ASP A 102 11.24 10.05 -9.78
N GLN A 103 10.88 9.46 -10.90
CA GLN A 103 10.30 10.15 -12.05
C GLN A 103 8.78 10.25 -12.02
N SER A 104 8.11 9.54 -11.12
CA SER A 104 6.66 9.54 -11.01
C SER A 104 6.11 10.88 -10.54
N GLY A 105 4.82 11.08 -10.74
CA GLY A 105 4.11 12.26 -10.27
C GLY A 105 4.09 12.35 -8.75
N PHE A 106 3.81 13.54 -8.25
CA PHE A 106 3.83 13.84 -6.83
C PHE A 106 2.94 12.91 -6.00
N LEU A 107 1.69 12.66 -6.41
CA LEU A 107 0.75 11.80 -5.69
C LEU A 107 1.30 10.37 -5.53
N ALA A 108 1.85 9.81 -6.59
CA ALA A 108 2.43 8.46 -6.57
C ALA A 108 3.64 8.37 -5.64
N LYS A 109 4.55 9.36 -5.68
CA LYS A 109 5.70 9.45 -4.77
C LYS A 109 5.26 9.48 -3.31
N GLU A 110 4.27 10.31 -2.98
CA GLU A 110 3.80 10.46 -1.61
C GLU A 110 3.11 9.18 -1.10
N ILE A 111 2.28 8.54 -1.93
CA ILE A 111 1.69 7.25 -1.56
C ILE A 111 2.79 6.20 -1.32
N CYS A 112 3.79 6.11 -2.21
CA CYS A 112 4.91 5.18 -2.03
C CYS A 112 5.70 5.48 -0.75
N ARG A 113 6.09 6.74 -0.53
CA ARG A 113 6.89 7.18 0.64
C ARG A 113 6.16 6.88 1.95
N TYR A 114 4.92 7.31 2.04
CA TYR A 114 4.07 7.13 3.21
C TYR A 114 3.82 5.65 3.51
N SER A 115 3.45 4.89 2.49
CA SER A 115 3.20 3.45 2.63
C SER A 115 4.46 2.68 3.02
N LEU A 116 5.62 3.00 2.43
CA LEU A 116 6.92 2.43 2.80
C LEU A 116 7.27 2.70 4.26
N ALA A 117 7.10 3.94 4.74
CA ALA A 117 7.39 4.30 6.12
C ALA A 117 6.55 3.47 7.10
N ARG A 118 5.27 3.27 6.81
CA ARG A 118 4.34 2.47 7.64
C ARG A 118 4.61 0.97 7.54
N VAL A 119 4.79 0.42 6.35
CA VAL A 119 5.11 -1.01 6.14
C VAL A 119 6.39 -1.39 6.87
N LEU A 120 7.35 -0.49 6.95
CA LEU A 120 8.67 -0.74 7.53
C LEU A 120 8.78 -0.31 9.01
N GLY A 121 7.70 0.18 9.63
CA GLY A 121 7.67 0.57 11.05
C GLY A 121 8.55 1.78 11.39
N LYS A 122 8.88 2.64 10.41
CA LYS A 122 9.68 3.86 10.61
C LYS A 122 8.81 5.11 10.77
N GLU A 123 7.84 5.09 11.65
CA GLU A 123 6.98 6.25 11.91
C GLU A 123 7.76 7.46 12.45
N LYS A 124 8.95 7.26 13.05
CA LYS A 124 9.75 8.32 13.66
C LYS A 124 10.56 9.18 12.66
N ASP A 125 10.73 8.73 11.42
CA ASP A 125 11.51 9.46 10.40
C ASP A 125 10.64 10.32 9.46
N ARG A 126 9.49 10.75 9.96
CA ARG A 126 8.59 11.67 9.24
C ARG A 126 9.20 13.07 9.22
N ARG A 127 10.13 13.30 8.31
CA ARG A 127 10.55 14.68 8.02
C ARG A 127 9.41 15.34 7.25
N ASN A 128 8.91 16.45 7.78
CA ASN A 128 7.93 17.31 7.14
C ASN A 128 8.43 17.67 5.74
N PHE A 129 7.85 17.02 4.73
CA PHE A 129 8.04 17.43 3.37
C PHE A 129 7.02 18.52 3.04
N VAL A 130 7.42 19.45 2.21
CA VAL A 130 6.69 20.57 1.63
C VAL A 130 5.52 20.05 0.78
N PHE A 131 4.61 19.28 1.42
CA PHE A 131 3.42 18.73 0.80
C PHE A 131 2.43 19.85 0.47
N GLU A 132 2.37 20.86 1.32
CA GLU A 132 1.42 21.96 1.18
C GLU A 132 1.64 22.75 -0.11
N ASP A 133 2.86 23.15 -0.42
CA ASP A 133 3.14 24.01 -1.58
C ASP A 133 2.83 23.32 -2.92
N HIS A 134 3.06 22.00 -3.00
CA HIS A 134 2.76 21.22 -4.22
C HIS A 134 1.27 20.91 -4.36
N LEU A 135 0.56 20.62 -3.28
CA LEU A 135 -0.90 20.43 -3.31
C LEU A 135 -1.63 21.74 -3.64
N TYR A 136 -1.12 22.87 -3.18
CA TYR A 136 -1.67 24.19 -3.56
C TYR A 136 -1.49 24.50 -5.05
N SER A 137 -0.49 23.93 -5.70
CA SER A 137 -0.29 24.10 -7.15
C SER A 137 -1.24 23.27 -8.01
N LEU A 138 -1.88 22.24 -7.44
CA LEU A 138 -2.90 21.40 -8.10
C LEU A 138 -4.24 22.15 -8.06
N LYS A 139 -4.41 23.11 -8.96
CA LYS A 139 -5.65 23.90 -9.09
C LYS A 139 -6.82 23.02 -9.51
N GLY A 140 -7.88 23.00 -8.74
CA GLY A 140 -9.22 22.64 -9.16
C GLY A 140 -9.84 21.40 -8.50
N ASP A 141 -9.10 20.36 -8.14
CA ASP A 141 -9.68 19.09 -7.71
C ASP A 141 -9.49 18.77 -6.22
N LEU A 142 -8.86 19.70 -5.48
CA LEU A 142 -8.61 19.56 -4.05
C LEU A 142 -9.63 20.37 -3.25
N GLN A 143 -10.45 19.67 -2.50
CA GLN A 143 -11.41 20.29 -1.59
C GLN A 143 -10.83 20.35 -0.17
N ARG A 144 -10.73 21.56 0.40
CA ARG A 144 -10.51 21.71 1.84
C ARG A 144 -11.80 21.42 2.58
N VAL A 145 -11.73 20.53 3.55
CA VAL A 145 -12.84 20.19 4.43
C VAL A 145 -12.41 20.34 5.89
N TYR A 146 -13.35 20.75 6.72
CA TYR A 146 -13.13 21.01 8.13
C TYR A 146 -14.02 20.09 8.96
N TYR A 147 -13.46 19.50 10.00
CA TYR A 147 -14.16 18.65 10.94
C TYR A 147 -13.90 19.16 12.36
N LYS A 148 -14.90 19.10 13.21
CA LYS A 148 -14.79 19.39 14.63
C LYS A 148 -14.32 18.15 15.38
N ASN A 149 -13.73 18.36 16.55
CA ASN A 149 -13.42 17.26 17.46
C ASN A 149 -14.65 16.35 17.68
N GLY A 150 -14.49 15.05 17.45
CA GLY A 150 -15.54 14.04 17.53
C GLY A 150 -16.34 13.80 16.24
N ASP A 151 -16.14 14.61 15.19
CA ASP A 151 -16.83 14.40 13.92
C ASP A 151 -16.33 13.13 13.22
N VAL A 152 -17.28 12.38 12.63
CA VAL A 152 -16.99 11.21 11.80
C VAL A 152 -16.70 11.66 10.38
N ILE A 153 -15.51 11.33 9.89
CA ILE A 153 -15.07 11.66 8.52
C ILE A 153 -15.64 10.63 7.53
N TYR A 154 -15.59 9.37 7.89
CA TYR A 154 -16.29 8.25 7.25
C TYR A 154 -16.42 7.08 8.23
N ASP A 155 -17.38 6.21 7.98
CA ASP A 155 -17.65 5.04 8.82
C ASP A 155 -17.23 3.73 8.13
N CYS A 156 -17.11 2.68 8.95
CA CYS A 156 -16.85 1.32 8.47
C CYS A 156 -18.00 0.85 7.56
N GLY A 157 -17.67 0.16 6.46
CA GLY A 157 -18.66 -0.30 5.47
C GLY A 157 -19.05 0.72 4.41
N GLU A 158 -18.65 2.00 4.55
CA GLU A 158 -18.93 2.99 3.52
C GLU A 158 -18.12 2.75 2.23
N SER A 159 -18.71 3.13 1.09
CA SER A 159 -18.01 3.12 -0.19
C SER A 159 -16.93 4.22 -0.23
N PRO A 160 -15.72 3.94 -0.72
CA PRO A 160 -14.63 4.90 -0.74
C PRO A 160 -14.83 5.96 -1.84
N LYS A 161 -15.13 7.18 -1.43
CA LYS A 161 -15.33 8.32 -2.36
C LYS A 161 -14.09 9.23 -2.46
N ALA A 162 -13.18 9.15 -1.50
CA ALA A 162 -11.99 9.98 -1.44
C ALA A 162 -10.93 9.36 -0.55
N MET A 163 -9.69 9.84 -0.67
CA MET A 163 -8.68 9.77 0.38
C MET A 163 -8.45 11.16 0.96
N TYR A 164 -7.81 11.21 2.11
CA TYR A 164 -7.64 12.46 2.85
C TYR A 164 -6.18 12.65 3.25
N PHE A 165 -5.76 13.90 3.27
CA PHE A 165 -4.49 14.35 3.80
C PHE A 165 -4.74 15.32 4.94
N ILE A 166 -4.05 15.14 6.07
CA ILE A 166 -4.22 15.99 7.27
C ILE A 166 -3.30 17.21 7.13
N VAL A 167 -3.90 18.38 6.96
CA VAL A 167 -3.17 19.66 6.94
C VAL A 167 -2.91 20.10 8.38
N ASP A 168 -3.93 20.02 9.23
CA ASP A 168 -3.86 20.36 10.64
C ASP A 168 -4.80 19.50 11.46
N GLY A 169 -4.45 19.26 12.74
CA GLY A 169 -5.23 18.44 13.65
C GLY A 169 -4.78 16.97 13.72
N ALA A 170 -5.63 16.15 14.32
CA ALA A 170 -5.41 14.71 14.52
C ALA A 170 -6.66 13.89 14.23
N VAL A 171 -6.46 12.69 13.65
CA VAL A 171 -7.54 11.76 13.27
C VAL A 171 -7.22 10.37 13.80
N SER A 172 -8.19 9.75 14.45
CA SER A 172 -8.12 8.34 14.87
C SER A 172 -8.78 7.43 13.86
N LEU A 173 -8.09 6.34 13.52
CA LEU A 173 -8.68 5.20 12.83
C LEU A 173 -9.13 4.18 13.86
N LYS A 174 -10.42 3.88 13.87
CA LYS A 174 -11.10 3.05 14.87
C LYS A 174 -11.72 1.81 14.25
N THR A 175 -11.76 0.74 15.04
CA THR A 175 -12.48 -0.49 14.71
C THR A 175 -13.98 -0.30 14.85
N LEU A 176 -14.78 -1.27 14.38
CA LEU A 176 -16.23 -1.32 14.63
C LEU A 176 -16.60 -1.27 16.11
N ARG A 177 -15.75 -1.77 17.00
CA ARG A 177 -15.94 -1.71 18.45
C ARG A 177 -15.42 -0.41 19.07
N ASN A 178 -15.18 0.61 18.25
CA ASN A 178 -14.72 1.94 18.67
C ASN A 178 -13.33 1.95 19.34
N LYS A 179 -12.52 0.90 19.15
CA LYS A 179 -11.14 0.86 19.63
C LYS A 179 -10.23 1.59 18.64
N THR A 180 -9.44 2.53 19.13
CA THR A 180 -8.42 3.23 18.32
C THR A 180 -7.31 2.27 17.94
N LEU A 181 -7.10 2.08 16.64
CA LEU A 181 -6.03 1.29 16.07
C LEU A 181 -4.77 2.13 15.86
N THR A 182 -4.94 3.34 15.37
CA THR A 182 -3.83 4.29 15.14
C THR A 182 -4.35 5.71 15.20
N GLN A 183 -3.49 6.63 15.62
CA GLN A 183 -3.72 8.06 15.58
C GLN A 183 -2.82 8.69 14.53
N LEU A 184 -3.39 9.48 13.65
CA LEU A 184 -2.75 10.19 12.56
C LEU A 184 -2.70 11.68 12.87
N LYS A 185 -1.68 12.37 12.37
CA LYS A 185 -1.43 13.80 12.64
C LYS A 185 -1.19 14.56 11.34
N ALA A 186 -0.99 15.85 11.44
CA ALA A 186 -0.59 16.69 10.31
C ALA A 186 0.54 16.04 9.49
N SER A 187 0.44 16.09 8.17
CA SER A 187 1.28 15.44 7.16
C SER A 187 1.05 13.93 6.99
N ASP A 188 0.06 13.33 7.65
CA ASP A 188 -0.38 11.96 7.38
C ASP A 188 -1.51 11.94 6.34
N SER A 189 -1.65 10.81 5.64
CA SER A 189 -2.80 10.52 4.78
C SER A 189 -3.52 9.27 5.23
N PHE A 190 -4.80 9.13 4.85
CA PHE A 190 -5.63 7.99 5.17
C PHE A 190 -6.77 7.79 4.18
N GLY A 191 -7.35 6.59 4.19
CA GLY A 191 -8.44 6.21 3.31
C GLY A 191 -8.00 5.81 1.89
N GLU A 192 -6.69 5.73 1.65
CA GLU A 192 -6.09 5.30 0.38
C GLU A 192 -6.36 3.83 0.09
N TYR A 193 -6.32 2.96 1.10
CA TYR A 193 -6.46 1.52 0.91
C TYR A 193 -7.75 1.16 0.19
N SER A 194 -8.89 1.42 0.82
CA SER A 194 -10.20 1.07 0.26
C SER A 194 -10.48 1.75 -1.07
N LEU A 195 -9.93 2.96 -1.28
CA LEU A 195 -10.05 3.67 -2.55
C LEU A 195 -9.25 2.98 -3.66
N LEU A 196 -8.00 2.61 -3.41
CA LEU A 196 -7.12 2.02 -4.40
C LEU A 196 -7.44 0.55 -4.69
N THR A 197 -8.01 -0.17 -3.72
CA THR A 197 -8.46 -1.56 -3.86
C THR A 197 -9.93 -1.69 -4.26
N SER A 198 -10.67 -0.59 -4.31
CA SER A 198 -12.12 -0.56 -4.59
C SER A 198 -12.96 -1.38 -3.60
N THR A 199 -12.49 -1.46 -2.34
CA THR A 199 -13.17 -2.14 -1.24
C THR A 199 -13.88 -1.14 -0.32
N GLN A 200 -14.82 -1.60 0.49
CA GLN A 200 -15.46 -0.76 1.52
C GLN A 200 -14.46 -0.32 2.59
N ARG A 201 -14.81 0.74 3.33
CA ARG A 201 -14.02 1.21 4.47
C ARG A 201 -13.92 0.13 5.54
N SER A 202 -12.71 -0.32 5.85
CA SER A 202 -12.46 -1.32 6.89
C SER A 202 -12.40 -0.74 8.31
N LEU A 203 -12.22 0.57 8.42
CA LEU A 203 -12.11 1.31 9.67
C LEU A 203 -12.96 2.57 9.61
N ARG A 204 -13.40 3.05 10.79
CA ARG A 204 -13.98 4.37 10.98
C ARG A 204 -12.86 5.39 11.14
N ALA A 205 -12.99 6.56 10.52
CA ALA A 205 -12.12 7.72 10.74
C ALA A 205 -12.88 8.81 11.49
N GLU A 206 -12.30 9.28 12.60
CA GLU A 206 -12.90 10.27 13.48
C GLU A 206 -11.86 11.35 13.83
N ALA A 207 -12.27 12.60 13.84
CA ALA A 207 -11.44 13.73 14.22
C ALA A 207 -11.21 13.74 15.73
N ASP A 208 -9.95 13.65 16.18
CA ASP A 208 -9.59 13.72 17.61
C ASP A 208 -9.43 15.17 18.10
N THR A 209 -9.25 16.10 17.18
CA THR A 209 -9.21 17.54 17.40
C THR A 209 -9.98 18.21 16.27
N ASP A 210 -10.17 19.54 16.34
CA ASP A 210 -10.57 20.29 15.16
C ASP A 210 -9.53 20.04 14.06
N CYS A 211 -9.97 19.65 12.87
CA CYS A 211 -9.10 19.23 11.77
C CYS A 211 -9.37 20.02 10.49
N GLN A 212 -8.29 20.31 9.77
CA GLN A 212 -8.32 20.73 8.38
C GLN A 212 -7.74 19.63 7.51
N LEU A 213 -8.53 19.12 6.57
CA LEU A 213 -8.14 18.04 5.67
C LEU A 213 -8.20 18.51 4.22
N LEU A 214 -7.31 17.95 3.38
CA LEU A 214 -7.48 17.98 1.92
C LEU A 214 -8.15 16.67 1.50
N LYS A 215 -9.29 16.78 0.86
CA LYS A 215 -10.06 15.67 0.30
C LYS A 215 -9.69 15.50 -1.17
N LEU A 216 -9.18 14.32 -1.51
CA LEU A 216 -8.83 13.93 -2.88
C LEU A 216 -9.87 12.93 -3.38
N GLY A 217 -10.70 13.36 -4.33
CA GLY A 217 -11.77 12.54 -4.91
C GLY A 217 -11.24 11.30 -5.64
N SER A 218 -12.00 10.21 -5.57
CA SER A 218 -11.62 8.92 -6.17
C SER A 218 -11.30 9.00 -7.64
N GLU A 219 -12.13 9.70 -8.42
CA GLU A 219 -11.95 9.84 -9.87
C GLU A 219 -10.63 10.53 -10.23
N TRP A 220 -10.32 11.62 -9.52
CA TRP A 220 -9.06 12.34 -9.73
C TRP A 220 -7.84 11.51 -9.34
N VAL A 221 -7.88 10.84 -8.19
CA VAL A 221 -6.78 9.94 -7.73
C VAL A 221 -6.56 8.84 -8.75
N GLU A 222 -7.62 8.18 -9.18
CA GLU A 222 -7.54 7.08 -10.15
C GLU A 222 -7.01 7.56 -11.51
N ALA A 223 -7.53 8.67 -12.03
CA ALA A 223 -7.09 9.25 -13.31
C ALA A 223 -5.62 9.70 -13.25
N THR A 224 -5.18 10.22 -12.11
CA THR A 224 -3.78 10.65 -11.90
C THR A 224 -2.84 9.43 -11.86
N LEU A 225 -3.17 8.43 -11.06
CA LEU A 225 -2.33 7.24 -10.90
C LEU A 225 -2.33 6.33 -12.13
N LYS A 226 -3.38 6.31 -12.94
CA LYS A 226 -3.40 5.57 -14.21
C LYS A 226 -2.37 6.05 -15.22
N LYS A 227 -1.90 7.28 -15.11
CA LYS A 227 -0.84 7.86 -15.99
C LYS A 227 0.56 7.45 -15.59
N GLU A 228 0.71 6.87 -14.39
CA GLU A 228 2.01 6.47 -13.87
C GLU A 228 2.55 5.22 -14.56
N HIS A 229 3.87 5.07 -14.53
CA HIS A 229 4.55 3.89 -15.06
C HIS A 229 4.00 2.61 -14.39
N PRO A 230 3.77 1.50 -15.13
CA PRO A 230 3.20 0.26 -14.58
C PRO A 230 3.91 -0.27 -13.33
N LEU A 231 5.24 -0.20 -13.26
CA LEU A 231 6.00 -0.58 -12.06
C LEU A 231 5.64 0.26 -10.83
N VAL A 232 5.37 1.56 -11.00
CA VAL A 232 4.93 2.45 -9.91
C VAL A 232 3.54 2.05 -9.44
N ARG A 233 2.63 1.75 -10.36
CA ARG A 233 1.27 1.29 -10.05
C ARG A 233 1.27 -0.04 -9.31
N LEU A 234 2.11 -1.01 -9.73
CA LEU A 234 2.31 -2.27 -9.01
C LEU A 234 2.91 -2.04 -7.62
N CYS A 235 3.89 -1.14 -7.49
CA CYS A 235 4.49 -0.79 -6.22
C CYS A 235 3.45 -0.23 -5.25
N ILE A 236 2.65 0.73 -5.68
CA ILE A 236 1.57 1.31 -4.86
C ILE A 236 0.60 0.23 -4.41
N ASN A 237 0.12 -0.61 -5.33
CA ASN A 237 -0.80 -1.68 -5.01
C ASN A 237 -0.25 -2.64 -3.95
N GLN A 238 1.00 -3.09 -4.11
CA GLN A 238 1.66 -3.95 -3.12
C GLN A 238 1.79 -3.29 -1.75
N LEU A 239 2.27 -2.04 -1.71
CA LEU A 239 2.49 -1.32 -0.46
C LEU A 239 1.17 -1.13 0.31
N VAL A 240 0.12 -0.74 -0.40
CA VAL A 240 -1.21 -0.54 0.17
C VAL A 240 -1.80 -1.85 0.67
N THR A 241 -1.64 -2.95 -0.07
CA THR A 241 -2.07 -4.29 0.37
C THR A 241 -1.30 -4.75 1.61
N ARG A 242 0.03 -4.55 1.66
CA ARG A 242 0.84 -4.89 2.85
C ARG A 242 0.43 -4.08 4.09
N LEU A 243 0.06 -2.81 3.93
CA LEU A 243 -0.48 -2.00 5.03
C LEU A 243 -1.78 -2.58 5.58
N SER A 244 -2.68 -3.00 4.71
CA SER A 244 -3.93 -3.64 5.13
C SER A 244 -3.67 -4.91 5.92
N ILE A 245 -2.80 -5.78 5.41
CA ILE A 245 -2.43 -7.02 6.10
C ILE A 245 -1.84 -6.73 7.47
N ASN A 246 -0.92 -5.76 7.58
CA ASN A 246 -0.35 -5.36 8.88
C ASN A 246 -1.43 -4.85 9.85
N ASN A 247 -2.39 -4.06 9.35
CA ASN A 247 -3.50 -3.58 10.17
C ASN A 247 -4.40 -4.73 10.63
N GLN A 248 -4.70 -5.71 9.77
CA GLN A 248 -5.48 -6.91 10.12
C GLN A 248 -4.77 -7.75 11.18
N ILE A 249 -3.46 -7.97 11.06
CA ILE A 249 -2.66 -8.71 12.05
C ILE A 249 -2.69 -8.01 13.40
N ASN A 250 -2.54 -6.68 13.43
CA ASN A 250 -2.63 -5.90 14.66
C ASN A 250 -4.02 -6.03 15.32
N LEU A 251 -5.09 -6.12 14.55
CA LEU A 251 -6.45 -6.36 15.04
C LEU A 251 -6.61 -7.75 15.66
N ILE A 252 -6.06 -8.79 15.03
CA ILE A 252 -6.10 -10.17 15.52
C ILE A 252 -5.30 -10.31 16.82
N SER A 253 -4.11 -9.74 16.88
CA SER A 253 -3.23 -9.83 18.05
C SER A 253 -3.80 -9.13 19.31
N THR A 254 -4.75 -8.21 19.13
CA THR A 254 -5.40 -7.49 20.24
C THR A 254 -6.71 -8.11 20.74
N ASN A 255 -7.06 -9.34 20.32
CA ASN A 255 -8.31 -10.05 20.69
C ASN A 255 -9.61 -9.35 20.27
N ASP A 256 -9.56 -8.38 19.39
CA ASP A 256 -10.72 -7.67 18.86
C ASP A 256 -11.27 -8.31 17.57
N GLY A 257 -11.22 -9.64 17.49
CA GLY A 257 -11.63 -10.45 16.36
C GLY A 257 -13.11 -10.34 15.98
N VAL A 258 -13.53 -9.19 15.46
CA VAL A 258 -14.73 -9.08 14.63
C VAL A 258 -14.30 -8.34 13.37
N PHE A 259 -14.07 -9.10 12.32
CA PHE A 259 -13.83 -8.61 10.98
C PHE A 259 -15.11 -8.07 10.36
N CYS A 260 -15.06 -6.88 9.77
CA CYS A 260 -15.85 -6.63 8.59
C CYS A 260 -15.14 -7.41 7.47
N GLU A 261 -15.69 -8.56 7.13
CA GLU A 261 -15.30 -9.44 6.02
C GLU A 261 -13.82 -9.86 5.95
N VAL A 262 -13.59 -11.14 6.24
CA VAL A 262 -12.53 -11.92 5.62
C VAL A 262 -12.63 -11.65 4.12
N ILE A 263 -11.64 -10.99 3.54
CA ILE A 263 -11.47 -11.03 2.09
C ILE A 263 -11.12 -12.48 1.79
N ASN A 264 -12.14 -13.29 1.48
CA ASN A 264 -11.94 -14.51 0.74
C ASN A 264 -11.39 -14.08 -0.60
N ILE A 265 -10.08 -14.18 -0.74
CA ILE A 265 -9.42 -14.24 -2.03
C ILE A 265 -9.52 -15.73 -2.41
N GLU A 266 -10.74 -16.23 -2.57
CA GLU A 266 -11.11 -17.43 -3.31
C GLU A 266 -11.90 -16.93 -4.52
N ASP A 267 -11.29 -17.18 -5.66
CA ASP A 267 -11.68 -17.24 -7.06
C ASP A 267 -10.90 -16.32 -7.95
#